data_8bce38f24ff4cecceb5e3658e6e66406
#
_entry.id   8bce38f24ff4cecceb5e3658e6e66406
#
_cell.length_a   1.000
_cell.length_b   1.000
_cell.length_c   1.000
_cell.angle_alpha   90.00
_cell.angle_beta   90.00
_cell.angle_gamma   90.00
#
_symmetry.space_group_name_H-M   'P 1'
#
loop_
_entity.id
_entity.type
_entity.pdbx_description
1 polymer ?
#
loop_
_entity_poly.entity_id
_entity_poly.type
_entity_poly.pdbx_seq_one_letter_code
_entity_poly.pdbx_strand_id
1 'polypeptide(L)'
;VMNELRYQLDLMRAMNQKLSDREKMYRLLCDTMDYAYIYYSFEKNSVTTLGKWDDFFDFQIRDRRDFTKLLEMVDEPYVLPLRDMLFLEKGGQETSSVECMQKGKKTWLQFSCRIFYEDGRPADQIIVVQNITKLKTQNEELLYMAYYDGLTGLYNRNYFVRLLTEFLRRAKEDNRLVSVLVIDIDDFRKVNDGLGIVAGDELVQQFGSFLKEFNSDDVIVCHLTSDVYCMAIYDSCGDRSVEHIHKE
;
A
#
# COMPACT_ATOMS: atom_id res chain seq x y z
N VAL A 1 8.20 22.30 -62.05
CA VAL A 1 8.40 23.09 -60.82
C VAL A 1 7.08 23.29 -60.07
N MET A 2 6.00 23.77 -60.73
CA MET A 2 4.73 24.08 -60.05
C MET A 2 3.99 22.81 -59.55
N ASN A 3 4.02 21.71 -60.27
CA ASN A 3 3.42 20.44 -59.88
C ASN A 3 4.20 19.76 -58.75
N GLU A 4 5.51 19.89 -58.74
CA GLU A 4 6.39 19.36 -57.67
C GLU A 4 6.16 20.10 -56.34
N LEU A 5 6.08 21.43 -56.42
CA LEU A 5 5.80 22.25 -55.24
C LEU A 5 4.42 21.92 -54.63
N ARG A 6 3.42 21.69 -55.48
CA ARG A 6 2.07 21.32 -55.07
C ARG A 6 2.05 19.95 -54.39
N TYR A 7 2.74 18.97 -54.94
CA TYR A 7 2.88 17.64 -54.34
C TYR A 7 3.58 17.67 -52.96
N GLN A 8 4.67 18.43 -52.87
CA GLN A 8 5.37 18.61 -51.59
C GLN A 8 4.48 19.29 -50.53
N LEU A 9 3.67 20.26 -50.94
CA LEU A 9 2.75 20.96 -50.04
C LEU A 9 1.60 20.05 -49.53
N ASP A 10 1.08 19.20 -50.40
CA ASP A 10 0.04 18.23 -50.05
C ASP A 10 0.61 17.12 -49.17
N LEU A 11 1.83 16.65 -49.41
CA LEU A 11 2.53 15.70 -48.56
C LEU A 11 2.78 16.29 -47.16
N MET A 12 3.23 17.54 -47.07
CA MET A 12 3.48 18.24 -45.81
C MET A 12 2.18 18.45 -45.03
N ARG A 13 1.06 18.79 -45.70
CA ARG A 13 -0.25 18.88 -45.09
C ARG A 13 -0.72 17.54 -44.52
N ALA A 14 -0.58 16.46 -45.28
CA ALA A 14 -0.93 15.11 -44.86
C ALA A 14 -0.08 14.65 -43.64
N MET A 15 1.21 14.94 -43.63
CA MET A 15 2.10 14.67 -42.50
C MET A 15 1.71 15.49 -41.26
N ASN A 16 1.44 16.78 -41.41
CA ASN A 16 1.02 17.64 -40.30
C ASN A 16 -0.32 17.19 -39.72
N GLN A 17 -1.28 16.78 -40.58
CA GLN A 17 -2.55 16.22 -40.11
C GLN A 17 -2.33 14.95 -39.31
N LYS A 18 -1.51 14.02 -39.82
CA LYS A 18 -1.19 12.76 -39.13
C LYS A 18 -0.48 12.97 -37.78
N LEU A 19 0.42 13.98 -37.71
CA LEU A 19 1.06 14.37 -36.46
C LEU A 19 0.04 14.94 -35.46
N SER A 20 -0.84 15.84 -35.93
CA SER A 20 -1.91 16.41 -35.10
C SER A 20 -2.88 15.36 -34.56
N ASP A 21 -3.27 14.38 -35.40
CA ASP A 21 -4.16 13.29 -34.99
C ASP A 21 -3.48 12.35 -33.95
N ARG A 22 -2.19 12.07 -34.12
CA ARG A 22 -1.40 11.33 -33.13
C ARG A 22 -1.29 12.09 -31.81
N GLU A 23 -0.99 13.39 -31.87
CA GLU A 23 -0.89 14.21 -30.67
C GLU A 23 -2.21 14.24 -29.90
N LYS A 24 -3.34 14.40 -30.59
CA LYS A 24 -4.68 14.32 -29.98
C LYS A 24 -4.93 12.96 -29.33
N MET A 25 -4.57 11.87 -30.01
CA MET A 25 -4.74 10.52 -29.47
C MET A 25 -3.90 10.32 -28.21
N TYR A 26 -2.62 10.76 -28.19
CA TYR A 26 -1.78 10.67 -27.00
C TYR A 26 -2.33 11.48 -25.83
N ARG A 27 -2.81 12.70 -26.07
CA ARG A 27 -3.45 13.53 -25.02
C ARG A 27 -4.68 12.83 -24.46
N LEU A 28 -5.56 12.32 -25.31
CA LEU A 28 -6.76 11.58 -24.87
C LEU A 28 -6.39 10.36 -24.03
N LEU A 29 -5.36 9.60 -24.40
CA LEU A 29 -4.88 8.47 -23.62
C LEU A 29 -4.35 8.91 -22.25
N CYS A 30 -3.56 9.98 -22.19
CA CYS A 30 -3.07 10.52 -20.93
C CYS A 30 -4.21 11.05 -20.04
N ASP A 31 -5.22 11.70 -20.62
CA ASP A 31 -6.34 12.29 -19.90
C ASP A 31 -7.36 11.24 -19.39
N THR A 32 -7.42 10.05 -20.03
CA THR A 32 -8.30 8.95 -19.59
C THR A 32 -7.72 8.18 -18.39
N MET A 33 -6.43 8.26 -18.16
CA MET A 33 -5.74 7.61 -17.04
C MET A 33 -5.66 8.59 -15.87
N ASP A 34 -5.83 8.07 -14.65
CA ASP A 34 -5.67 8.85 -13.40
C ASP A 34 -4.18 8.98 -13.03
N TYR A 35 -3.38 9.52 -13.99
CA TYR A 35 -1.94 9.69 -13.84
C TYR A 35 -1.52 11.11 -14.18
N ALA A 36 -0.45 11.56 -13.51
CA ALA A 36 0.31 12.72 -13.93
C ALA A 36 1.64 12.26 -14.53
N TYR A 37 2.11 12.95 -15.55
CA TYR A 37 3.33 12.63 -16.26
C TYR A 37 4.27 13.81 -16.28
N ILE A 38 5.57 13.53 -16.14
CA ILE A 38 6.65 14.47 -16.37
C ILE A 38 7.52 13.87 -17.47
N TYR A 39 7.67 14.60 -18.55
CA TYR A 39 8.65 14.32 -19.60
C TYR A 39 9.77 15.36 -19.51
N TYR A 40 11.00 14.90 -19.37
CA TYR A 40 12.18 15.75 -19.35
C TYR A 40 13.13 15.33 -20.47
N SER A 41 13.49 16.28 -21.36
CA SER A 41 14.52 16.09 -22.38
C SER A 41 15.84 16.68 -21.89
N PHE A 42 16.87 15.84 -21.83
CA PHE A 42 18.22 16.26 -21.42
C PHE A 42 18.86 17.16 -22.48
N GLU A 43 18.62 16.88 -23.76
CA GLU A 43 19.14 17.68 -24.87
C GLU A 43 18.58 19.11 -24.85
N LYS A 44 17.25 19.22 -24.73
CA LYS A 44 16.55 20.50 -24.76
C LYS A 44 16.51 21.20 -23.41
N ASN A 45 16.91 20.52 -22.34
CA ASN A 45 16.75 20.97 -20.95
C ASN A 45 15.33 21.48 -20.67
N SER A 46 14.33 20.77 -21.18
CA SER A 46 12.93 21.17 -21.10
C SER A 46 12.09 20.12 -20.41
N VAL A 47 11.10 20.59 -19.64
CA VAL A 47 10.11 19.76 -18.93
C VAL A 47 8.74 19.99 -19.57
N THR A 48 7.99 18.92 -19.73
CA THR A 48 6.57 18.95 -20.12
C THR A 48 5.79 18.09 -19.13
N THR A 49 4.71 18.64 -18.59
CA THR A 49 3.75 17.91 -17.74
C THR A 49 2.52 17.57 -18.56
N LEU A 50 1.96 16.36 -18.36
CA LEU A 50 0.80 15.85 -19.08
C LEU A 50 -0.13 15.11 -18.11
N GLY A 51 -1.33 14.74 -18.59
CA GLY A 51 -2.33 14.04 -17.81
C GLY A 51 -2.97 14.93 -16.75
N LYS A 52 -3.41 14.31 -15.67
CA LYS A 52 -4.14 15.00 -14.59
C LYS A 52 -3.21 15.70 -13.60
N TRP A 53 -2.28 16.51 -14.11
CA TRP A 53 -1.29 17.20 -13.27
C TRP A 53 -1.92 18.01 -12.12
N ASP A 54 -2.93 18.81 -12.43
CA ASP A 54 -3.58 19.72 -11.48
C ASP A 54 -4.41 18.97 -10.40
N ASP A 55 -4.77 17.70 -10.63
CA ASP A 55 -5.43 16.85 -9.62
C ASP A 55 -4.45 16.37 -8.54
N PHE A 56 -3.15 16.27 -8.88
CA PHE A 56 -2.09 15.80 -8.00
C PHE A 56 -1.35 16.95 -7.30
N PHE A 57 -1.13 18.05 -8.04
CA PHE A 57 -0.19 19.10 -7.66
C PHE A 57 -0.78 20.48 -7.88
N ASP A 58 -0.61 21.38 -6.90
CA ASP A 58 -1.00 22.78 -6.91
C ASP A 58 0.12 23.71 -7.46
N PHE A 59 1.18 23.14 -8.01
CA PHE A 59 2.30 23.86 -8.60
C PHE A 59 2.64 23.31 -9.98
N GLN A 60 3.34 24.12 -10.75
CA GLN A 60 3.84 23.75 -12.08
C GLN A 60 5.35 23.49 -12.04
N ILE A 61 5.80 22.54 -12.86
CA ILE A 61 7.22 22.26 -13.13
C ILE A 61 7.58 22.84 -14.48
N ARG A 62 8.54 23.76 -14.51
CA ARG A 62 9.00 24.44 -15.71
C ARG A 62 10.36 23.96 -16.17
N ASP A 63 11.22 23.62 -15.25
CA ASP A 63 12.54 23.08 -15.50
C ASP A 63 12.90 22.02 -14.43
N ARG A 64 14.08 21.39 -14.59
CA ARG A 64 14.54 20.31 -13.68
C ARG A 64 14.76 20.78 -12.24
N ARG A 65 15.00 22.06 -11.99
CA ARG A 65 15.18 22.60 -10.64
C ARG A 65 13.86 22.55 -9.87
N ASP A 66 12.75 22.70 -10.56
CA ASP A 66 11.43 22.59 -9.95
C ASP A 66 11.11 21.18 -9.40
N PHE A 67 11.92 20.14 -9.74
CA PHE A 67 11.78 18.81 -9.13
C PHE A 67 11.97 18.83 -7.61
N THR A 68 12.64 19.85 -7.07
CA THR A 68 12.74 20.06 -5.61
C THR A 68 11.37 20.24 -4.97
N LYS A 69 10.37 20.80 -5.66
CA LYS A 69 9.00 20.94 -5.17
C LYS A 69 8.33 19.59 -4.90
N LEU A 70 8.69 18.56 -5.71
CA LEU A 70 8.22 17.19 -5.47
C LEU A 70 8.81 16.61 -4.19
N LEU A 71 10.05 16.97 -3.85
CA LEU A 71 10.71 16.53 -2.60
C LEU A 71 10.11 17.21 -1.37
N GLU A 72 9.70 18.48 -1.50
CA GLU A 72 9.11 19.25 -0.40
C GLU A 72 7.72 18.75 0.00
N MET A 73 7.02 18.08 -0.91
CA MET A 73 5.67 17.59 -0.69
C MET A 73 5.59 16.17 -0.11
N VAL A 74 6.69 15.46 0.05
CA VAL A 74 6.72 14.10 0.61
C VAL A 74 7.29 14.10 2.02
N ASP A 75 6.91 13.10 2.83
CA ASP A 75 7.47 12.93 4.16
C ASP A 75 8.95 12.54 4.12
N GLU A 76 9.69 12.91 5.17
CA GLU A 76 11.16 12.85 5.23
C GLU A 76 11.79 11.49 4.86
N PRO A 77 11.23 10.33 5.25
CA PRO A 77 11.81 9.03 4.87
C PRO A 77 11.87 8.79 3.35
N TYR A 78 11.02 9.48 2.59
CA TYR A 78 10.88 9.28 1.13
C TYR A 78 11.68 10.29 0.30
N VAL A 79 12.18 11.36 0.91
CA VAL A 79 12.91 12.45 0.22
C VAL A 79 14.16 11.93 -0.48
N LEU A 80 15.00 11.15 0.23
CA LEU A 80 16.25 10.65 -0.35
C LEU A 80 16.01 9.66 -1.51
N PRO A 81 15.17 8.61 -1.36
CA PRO A 81 14.87 7.71 -2.47
C PRO A 81 14.27 8.42 -3.69
N LEU A 82 13.36 9.36 -3.46
CA LEU A 82 12.74 10.12 -4.53
C LEU A 82 13.76 11.04 -5.23
N ARG A 83 14.64 11.70 -4.47
CA ARG A 83 15.71 12.54 -5.02
C ARG A 83 16.67 11.72 -5.90
N ASP A 84 17.13 10.58 -5.39
CA ASP A 84 18.02 9.68 -6.13
C ASP A 84 17.41 9.29 -7.48
N MET A 85 16.10 9.02 -7.51
CA MET A 85 15.35 8.69 -8.72
C MET A 85 15.20 9.88 -9.68
N LEU A 86 14.81 11.05 -9.16
CA LEU A 86 14.55 12.25 -9.97
C LEU A 86 15.82 12.82 -10.60
N PHE A 87 16.93 12.82 -9.85
CA PHE A 87 18.19 13.45 -10.26
C PHE A 87 19.26 12.47 -10.75
N LEU A 88 19.00 11.15 -10.70
CA LEU A 88 19.90 10.10 -11.18
C LEU A 88 21.24 10.03 -10.41
N GLU A 89 21.20 10.30 -9.11
CA GLU A 89 22.41 10.43 -8.30
C GLU A 89 23.22 9.12 -8.16
N LYS A 90 22.59 7.95 -8.35
CA LYS A 90 23.25 6.63 -8.20
C LYS A 90 23.43 5.84 -9.51
N GLY A 91 23.73 6.54 -10.61
CA GLY A 91 23.95 5.88 -11.89
C GLY A 91 22.64 5.26 -12.40
N GLY A 92 21.83 6.04 -13.07
CA GLY A 92 20.42 5.78 -13.36
C GLY A 92 20.13 4.37 -13.87
N GLN A 93 19.33 3.63 -13.15
CA GLN A 93 18.67 2.44 -13.67
C GLN A 93 17.70 2.86 -14.77
N GLU A 94 17.60 2.06 -15.84
CA GLU A 94 16.63 2.34 -16.93
C GLU A 94 15.20 2.50 -16.42
N THR A 95 14.86 1.81 -15.34
CA THR A 95 13.56 1.87 -14.65
C THR A 95 13.75 1.87 -13.14
N SER A 96 13.05 2.78 -12.48
CA SER A 96 12.99 2.86 -11.01
C SER A 96 11.60 3.26 -10.55
N SER A 97 11.22 2.87 -9.33
CA SER A 97 9.94 3.25 -8.74
C SER A 97 10.10 3.53 -7.26
N VAL A 98 9.43 4.57 -6.77
CA VAL A 98 9.43 4.97 -5.36
C VAL A 98 7.99 5.26 -4.94
N GLU A 99 7.56 4.67 -3.82
CA GLU A 99 6.30 4.96 -3.19
C GLU A 99 6.52 5.95 -2.06
N CYS A 100 5.74 7.02 -2.01
CA CYS A 100 5.89 8.11 -1.07
C CYS A 100 4.56 8.47 -0.42
N MET A 101 4.59 8.84 0.85
CA MET A 101 3.46 9.49 1.50
C MET A 101 3.57 11.01 1.33
N GLN A 102 2.47 11.65 0.96
CA GLN A 102 2.40 13.09 0.79
C GLN A 102 2.34 13.77 2.16
N LYS A 103 3.23 14.74 2.38
CA LYS A 103 3.38 15.46 3.64
C LYS A 103 2.09 16.11 4.10
N GLY A 104 1.68 15.82 5.33
CA GLY A 104 0.47 16.36 5.92
C GLY A 104 -0.85 15.82 5.33
N LYS A 105 -0.78 14.82 4.45
CA LYS A 105 -1.94 14.14 3.85
C LYS A 105 -1.78 12.63 4.00
N LYS A 106 -2.90 11.90 4.11
CA LYS A 106 -2.89 10.43 4.07
C LYS A 106 -2.97 9.93 2.61
N THR A 107 -2.18 10.53 1.73
CA THR A 107 -2.19 10.21 0.30
C THR A 107 -0.87 9.54 -0.07
N TRP A 108 -0.95 8.34 -0.63
CA TRP A 108 0.18 7.61 -1.17
C TRP A 108 0.32 7.86 -2.66
N LEU A 109 1.49 8.31 -3.07
CA LEU A 109 1.87 8.49 -4.47
C LEU A 109 2.96 7.49 -4.85
N GLN A 110 2.82 6.89 -6.02
CA GLN A 110 3.88 6.11 -6.64
C GLN A 110 4.48 6.93 -7.78
N PHE A 111 5.78 7.14 -7.72
CA PHE A 111 6.58 7.71 -8.78
C PHE A 111 7.30 6.58 -9.51
N SER A 112 7.09 6.45 -10.81
CA SER A 112 7.78 5.47 -11.66
C SER A 112 8.56 6.22 -12.72
N CYS A 113 9.87 6.02 -12.77
CA CYS A 113 10.77 6.70 -13.68
C CYS A 113 11.31 5.73 -14.73
N ARG A 114 11.35 6.16 -15.96
CA ARG A 114 12.06 5.49 -17.04
C ARG A 114 12.97 6.46 -17.77
N ILE A 115 14.21 6.02 -18.02
CA ILE A 115 15.23 6.80 -18.69
C ILE A 115 15.51 6.13 -20.04
N PHE A 116 15.55 6.95 -21.07
CA PHE A 116 15.95 6.55 -22.41
C PHE A 116 17.36 7.08 -22.68
N TYR A 117 18.21 6.23 -23.24
CA TYR A 117 19.60 6.53 -23.54
C TYR A 117 19.82 6.58 -25.04
N GLU A 118 20.59 7.55 -25.50
CA GLU A 118 21.13 7.64 -26.85
C GLU A 118 22.66 7.75 -26.75
N ASP A 119 23.37 6.92 -27.48
CA ASP A 119 24.85 6.85 -27.48
C ASP A 119 25.46 6.74 -26.06
N GLY A 120 24.79 5.99 -25.17
CA GLY A 120 25.23 5.77 -23.78
C GLY A 120 25.03 6.97 -22.84
N ARG A 121 24.33 8.02 -23.29
CA ARG A 121 23.97 9.20 -22.48
C ARG A 121 22.46 9.26 -22.29
N PRO A 122 21.98 9.73 -21.13
CA PRO A 122 20.55 9.92 -20.92
C PRO A 122 20.04 11.00 -21.90
N ALA A 123 19.05 10.62 -22.73
CA ALA A 123 18.40 11.49 -23.70
C ALA A 123 17.08 12.04 -23.15
N ASP A 124 16.22 11.14 -22.66
CA ASP A 124 14.92 11.50 -22.15
C ASP A 124 14.63 10.78 -20.81
N GLN A 125 13.85 11.42 -19.95
CA GLN A 125 13.35 10.87 -18.69
C GLN A 125 11.83 11.04 -18.66
N ILE A 126 11.11 9.93 -18.43
CA ILE A 126 9.67 9.94 -18.20
C ILE A 126 9.42 9.55 -16.76
N ILE A 127 8.66 10.36 -16.03
CA ILE A 127 8.21 10.07 -14.69
C ILE A 127 6.69 10.01 -14.72
N VAL A 128 6.13 8.92 -14.22
CA VAL A 128 4.69 8.71 -14.07
C VAL A 128 4.36 8.78 -12.59
N VAL A 129 3.36 9.58 -12.24
CA VAL A 129 2.87 9.71 -10.86
C VAL A 129 1.46 9.16 -10.79
N GLN A 130 1.23 8.23 -9.87
CA GLN A 130 -0.04 7.58 -9.63
C GLN A 130 -0.45 7.73 -8.17
N ASN A 131 -1.73 7.98 -7.91
CA ASN A 131 -2.30 7.89 -6.57
C ASN A 131 -2.62 6.42 -6.25
N ILE A 132 -1.85 5.85 -5.32
CA ILE A 132 -2.01 4.44 -4.89
C ILE A 132 -2.67 4.33 -3.51
N THR A 133 -3.26 5.41 -2.99
CA THR A 133 -3.89 5.42 -1.66
C THR A 133 -4.97 4.35 -1.54
N LYS A 134 -5.87 4.29 -2.52
CA LYS A 134 -6.93 3.27 -2.54
C LYS A 134 -6.37 1.84 -2.56
N LEU A 135 -5.32 1.62 -3.35
CA LEU A 135 -4.66 0.31 -3.43
C LEU A 135 -4.04 -0.07 -2.08
N LYS A 136 -3.34 0.88 -1.42
CA LYS A 136 -2.76 0.66 -0.08
C LYS A 136 -3.82 0.35 0.95
N THR A 137 -4.90 1.16 1.01
CA THR A 137 -6.01 0.93 1.96
C THR A 137 -6.68 -0.42 1.73
N GLN A 138 -6.98 -0.77 0.48
CA GLN A 138 -7.55 -2.07 0.16
C GLN A 138 -6.63 -3.24 0.53
N ASN A 139 -5.33 -3.08 0.32
CA ASN A 139 -4.36 -4.11 0.71
C ASN A 139 -4.26 -4.25 2.24
N GLU A 140 -4.28 -3.14 2.99
CA GLU A 140 -4.34 -3.14 4.45
C GLU A 140 -5.62 -3.80 4.96
N GLU A 141 -6.78 -3.50 4.36
CA GLU A 141 -8.05 -4.13 4.68
C GLU A 141 -8.02 -5.65 4.41
N LEU A 142 -7.48 -6.06 3.26
CA LEU A 142 -7.33 -7.49 2.93
C LEU A 142 -6.41 -8.22 3.92
N LEU A 143 -5.29 -7.60 4.29
CA LEU A 143 -4.39 -8.15 5.31
C LEU A 143 -5.08 -8.22 6.67
N TYR A 144 -5.84 -7.18 7.05
CA TYR A 144 -6.61 -7.20 8.28
C TYR A 144 -7.62 -8.35 8.29
N MET A 145 -8.42 -8.51 7.24
CA MET A 145 -9.39 -9.62 7.12
C MET A 145 -8.70 -11.00 7.09
N ALA A 146 -7.49 -11.09 6.56
CA ALA A 146 -6.73 -12.34 6.53
C ALA A 146 -6.25 -12.78 7.92
N TYR A 147 -6.04 -11.83 8.84
CA TYR A 147 -5.43 -12.10 10.15
C TYR A 147 -6.38 -11.90 11.34
N TYR A 148 -7.36 -11.01 11.23
CA TYR A 148 -8.21 -10.62 12.34
C TYR A 148 -9.68 -10.98 12.10
N ASP A 149 -10.41 -11.14 13.18
CA ASP A 149 -11.85 -11.26 13.20
C ASP A 149 -12.50 -9.88 13.14
N GLY A 150 -13.46 -9.71 12.25
CA GLY A 150 -14.08 -8.39 11.99
C GLY A 150 -14.94 -7.87 13.12
N LEU A 151 -15.45 -8.72 13.99
CA LEU A 151 -16.30 -8.33 15.12
C LEU A 151 -15.48 -7.93 16.35
N THR A 152 -14.49 -8.72 16.71
CA THR A 152 -13.73 -8.58 17.97
C THR A 152 -12.39 -7.88 17.81
N GLY A 153 -11.83 -7.88 16.59
CA GLY A 153 -10.47 -7.40 16.34
C GLY A 153 -9.36 -8.27 16.95
N LEU A 154 -9.69 -9.48 17.43
CA LEU A 154 -8.75 -10.52 17.79
C LEU A 154 -8.23 -11.24 16.53
N TYR A 155 -7.24 -12.09 16.68
CA TYR A 155 -6.85 -12.96 15.57
C TYR A 155 -8.03 -13.84 15.17
N ASN A 156 -8.18 -14.07 13.85
CA ASN A 156 -9.15 -15.04 13.36
C ASN A 156 -8.60 -16.47 13.52
N ARG A 157 -9.48 -17.46 13.33
CA ARG A 157 -9.12 -18.88 13.45
C ARG A 157 -7.93 -19.28 12.56
N ASN A 158 -7.89 -18.80 11.34
CA ASN A 158 -6.85 -19.21 10.36
C ASN A 158 -5.47 -18.73 10.80
N TYR A 159 -5.39 -17.48 11.21
CA TYR A 159 -4.13 -16.91 11.66
C TYR A 159 -3.67 -17.48 13.01
N PHE A 160 -4.61 -17.73 13.92
CA PHE A 160 -4.32 -18.41 15.18
C PHE A 160 -3.69 -19.78 14.97
N VAL A 161 -4.24 -20.62 14.09
CA VAL A 161 -3.68 -21.95 13.77
C VAL A 161 -2.24 -21.81 13.22
N ARG A 162 -1.98 -20.81 12.41
CA ARG A 162 -0.62 -20.52 11.91
C ARG A 162 0.33 -20.16 13.03
N LEU A 163 -0.05 -19.26 13.92
CA LEU A 163 0.77 -18.85 15.08
C LEU A 163 0.95 -20.00 16.07
N LEU A 164 -0.10 -20.77 16.34
CA LEU A 164 -0.02 -21.95 17.17
C LEU A 164 0.97 -22.99 16.62
N THR A 165 0.99 -23.18 15.31
CA THR A 165 1.95 -24.08 14.66
C THR A 165 3.38 -23.61 14.90
N GLU A 166 3.62 -22.31 14.86
CA GLU A 166 4.93 -21.73 15.17
C GLU A 166 5.30 -21.88 16.67
N PHE A 167 4.33 -21.68 17.57
CA PHE A 167 4.53 -21.95 19.01
C PHE A 167 4.91 -23.41 19.26
N LEU A 168 4.21 -24.35 18.65
CA LEU A 168 4.51 -25.77 18.77
C LEU A 168 5.91 -26.15 18.21
N ARG A 169 6.31 -25.52 17.11
CA ARG A 169 7.65 -25.70 16.55
C ARG A 169 8.72 -25.20 17.52
N ARG A 170 8.59 -23.97 18.02
CA ARG A 170 9.50 -23.38 19.02
C ARG A 170 9.55 -24.23 20.31
N ALA A 171 8.39 -24.63 20.82
CA ALA A 171 8.30 -25.43 22.03
C ALA A 171 9.04 -26.75 21.91
N LYS A 172 8.97 -27.38 20.74
CA LYS A 172 9.73 -28.61 20.47
C LYS A 172 11.24 -28.36 20.45
N GLU A 173 11.70 -27.25 19.87
CA GLU A 173 13.12 -26.88 19.82
C GLU A 173 13.66 -26.52 21.22
N ASP A 174 12.86 -25.79 22.00
CA ASP A 174 13.23 -25.29 23.32
C ASP A 174 12.92 -26.29 24.46
N ASN A 175 12.33 -27.46 24.14
CA ASN A 175 11.84 -28.45 25.09
C ASN A 175 10.86 -27.85 26.12
N ARG A 176 9.87 -27.09 25.61
CA ARG A 176 8.84 -26.38 26.38
C ARG A 176 7.44 -26.88 26.04
N LEU A 177 6.45 -26.37 26.75
CA LEU A 177 5.04 -26.69 26.55
C LEU A 177 4.29 -25.54 25.89
N VAL A 178 3.23 -25.86 25.20
CA VAL A 178 2.20 -24.92 24.75
C VAL A 178 0.88 -25.34 25.38
N SER A 179 0.29 -24.45 26.17
CA SER A 179 -1.05 -24.63 26.74
C SER A 179 -2.08 -24.00 25.81
N VAL A 180 -3.20 -24.69 25.55
CA VAL A 180 -4.29 -24.17 24.72
C VAL A 180 -5.56 -24.19 25.56
N LEU A 181 -6.22 -23.04 25.71
CA LEU A 181 -7.49 -22.87 26.37
C LEU A 181 -8.58 -22.57 25.34
N VAL A 182 -9.72 -23.18 25.53
CA VAL A 182 -10.95 -22.85 24.81
C VAL A 182 -11.89 -22.19 25.82
N ILE A 183 -12.39 -21.04 25.50
CA ILE A 183 -13.21 -20.18 26.35
C ILE A 183 -14.56 -19.97 25.66
N ASP A 184 -15.65 -20.17 26.38
CA ASP A 184 -17.02 -20.08 25.89
C ASP A 184 -17.83 -19.17 26.82
N ILE A 185 -18.70 -18.31 26.28
CA ILE A 185 -19.58 -17.44 27.09
C ILE A 185 -20.81 -18.24 27.48
N ASP A 186 -20.92 -18.54 28.79
CA ASP A 186 -22.06 -19.29 29.31
C ASP A 186 -23.39 -18.59 28.96
N ASP A 187 -24.36 -19.43 28.57
CA ASP A 187 -25.74 -18.97 28.28
C ASP A 187 -25.88 -17.88 27.21
N PHE A 188 -24.88 -17.68 26.32
CA PHE A 188 -24.87 -16.64 25.28
C PHE A 188 -26.16 -16.61 24.46
N ARG A 189 -26.74 -17.79 24.17
CA ARG A 189 -28.02 -17.86 23.45
C ARG A 189 -29.15 -17.15 24.20
N LYS A 190 -29.19 -17.20 25.53
CA LYS A 190 -30.20 -16.48 26.34
C LYS A 190 -30.05 -14.96 26.22
N VAL A 191 -28.83 -14.47 26.07
CA VAL A 191 -28.56 -13.04 25.78
C VAL A 191 -29.17 -12.65 24.44
N ASN A 192 -28.90 -13.40 23.39
CA ASN A 192 -29.46 -13.15 22.05
C ASN A 192 -30.99 -13.24 22.03
N ASP A 193 -31.56 -14.27 22.66
CA ASP A 193 -33.03 -14.48 22.73
C ASP A 193 -33.73 -13.39 23.57
N GLY A 194 -33.09 -12.86 24.60
CA GLY A 194 -33.69 -11.90 25.53
C GLY A 194 -33.44 -10.43 25.15
N LEU A 195 -32.23 -10.10 24.66
CA LEU A 195 -31.77 -8.72 24.40
C LEU A 195 -31.53 -8.42 22.94
N GLY A 196 -31.58 -9.44 22.08
CA GLY A 196 -31.36 -9.33 20.65
C GLY A 196 -29.89 -9.50 20.24
N ILE A 197 -29.68 -9.74 18.93
CA ILE A 197 -28.37 -10.05 18.33
C ILE A 197 -27.36 -8.91 18.55
N VAL A 198 -27.81 -7.65 18.50
CA VAL A 198 -26.95 -6.48 18.69
C VAL A 198 -26.29 -6.48 20.08
N ALA A 199 -27.08 -6.80 21.12
CA ALA A 199 -26.57 -6.89 22.48
C ALA A 199 -25.60 -8.08 22.65
N GLY A 200 -25.85 -9.19 21.94
CA GLY A 200 -24.91 -10.30 21.88
C GLY A 200 -23.59 -9.94 21.21
N ASP A 201 -23.63 -9.24 20.08
CA ASP A 201 -22.44 -8.77 19.39
C ASP A 201 -21.63 -7.78 20.27
N GLU A 202 -22.30 -6.88 20.98
CA GLU A 202 -21.65 -5.97 21.95
C GLU A 202 -20.94 -6.73 23.07
N LEU A 203 -21.58 -7.78 23.62
CA LEU A 203 -20.99 -8.64 24.64
C LEU A 203 -19.74 -9.35 24.10
N VAL A 204 -19.83 -9.92 22.90
CA VAL A 204 -18.70 -10.58 22.23
C VAL A 204 -17.56 -9.60 21.99
N GLN A 205 -17.84 -8.37 21.55
CA GLN A 205 -16.82 -7.33 21.35
C GLN A 205 -16.14 -6.91 22.67
N GLN A 206 -16.92 -6.71 23.73
CA GLN A 206 -16.38 -6.32 25.05
C GLN A 206 -15.49 -7.42 25.62
N PHE A 207 -15.96 -8.67 25.57
CA PHE A 207 -15.19 -9.80 26.04
C PHE A 207 -13.93 -10.03 25.18
N GLY A 208 -14.04 -9.86 23.86
CA GLY A 208 -12.89 -9.89 22.96
C GLY A 208 -11.86 -8.80 23.28
N SER A 209 -12.32 -7.58 23.62
CA SER A 209 -11.46 -6.48 24.02
C SER A 209 -10.71 -6.77 25.33
N PHE A 210 -11.40 -7.37 26.30
CA PHE A 210 -10.78 -7.85 27.54
C PHE A 210 -9.71 -8.92 27.26
N LEU A 211 -10.03 -9.93 26.47
CA LEU A 211 -9.08 -10.99 26.12
C LEU A 211 -7.88 -10.48 25.31
N LYS A 212 -8.04 -9.40 24.55
CA LYS A 212 -6.97 -8.79 23.78
C LYS A 212 -5.81 -8.28 24.63
N GLU A 213 -6.08 -7.89 25.88
CA GLU A 213 -5.05 -7.40 26.81
C GLU A 213 -4.03 -8.48 27.18
N PHE A 214 -4.39 -9.75 27.02
CA PHE A 214 -3.48 -10.87 27.29
C PHE A 214 -2.52 -11.17 26.12
N ASN A 215 -2.75 -10.61 24.93
CA ASN A 215 -1.87 -10.83 23.79
C ASN A 215 -0.45 -10.31 24.08
N SER A 216 0.54 -11.18 23.84
CA SER A 216 1.96 -10.88 23.99
C SER A 216 2.77 -11.77 23.03
N ASP A 217 4.10 -11.70 23.11
CA ASP A 217 4.98 -12.58 22.33
C ASP A 217 4.82 -14.06 22.67
N ASP A 218 4.32 -14.36 23.88
CA ASP A 218 4.13 -15.71 24.39
C ASP A 218 2.65 -16.11 24.60
N VAL A 219 1.71 -15.21 24.35
CA VAL A 219 0.27 -15.46 24.46
C VAL A 219 -0.45 -14.94 23.22
N ILE A 220 -1.19 -15.81 22.56
CA ILE A 220 -2.03 -15.44 21.41
C ILE A 220 -3.48 -15.78 21.70
N VAL A 221 -4.38 -14.85 21.38
CA VAL A 221 -5.83 -15.00 21.57
C VAL A 221 -6.54 -14.86 20.25
N CYS A 222 -7.55 -15.69 20.01
CA CYS A 222 -8.40 -15.58 18.82
C CYS A 222 -9.88 -15.70 19.18
N HIS A 223 -10.71 -15.14 18.32
CA HIS A 223 -12.13 -15.43 18.24
C HIS A 223 -12.35 -16.55 17.22
N LEU A 224 -12.92 -17.67 17.68
CA LEU A 224 -13.15 -18.83 16.82
C LEU A 224 -14.47 -18.72 16.05
N THR A 225 -15.56 -18.52 16.79
CA THR A 225 -16.92 -18.40 16.24
C THR A 225 -17.91 -18.00 17.33
N SER A 226 -18.92 -17.20 17.03
CA SER A 226 -20.02 -16.84 17.92
C SER A 226 -19.56 -16.32 19.29
N ASP A 227 -19.54 -17.16 20.29
CA ASP A 227 -19.22 -16.92 21.69
C ASP A 227 -17.95 -17.67 22.15
N VAL A 228 -17.24 -18.33 21.21
CA VAL A 228 -16.11 -19.20 21.48
C VAL A 228 -14.78 -18.51 21.14
N TYR A 229 -13.88 -18.48 22.10
CA TYR A 229 -12.52 -17.95 21.97
C TYR A 229 -11.49 -19.06 22.20
N CYS A 230 -10.28 -18.83 21.75
CA CYS A 230 -9.16 -19.70 22.01
C CYS A 230 -7.93 -18.88 22.37
N MET A 231 -7.21 -19.35 23.39
CA MET A 231 -5.94 -18.76 23.82
C MET A 231 -4.85 -19.83 23.78
N ALA A 232 -3.70 -19.51 23.22
CA ALA A 232 -2.52 -20.37 23.30
C ALA A 232 -1.40 -19.63 24.04
N ILE A 233 -0.76 -20.32 24.96
CA ILE A 233 0.28 -19.80 25.84
C ILE A 233 1.54 -20.62 25.59
N TYR A 234 2.61 -19.94 25.19
CA TYR A 234 3.94 -20.52 25.11
C TYR A 234 4.59 -20.45 26.50
N ASP A 235 4.74 -21.61 27.13
CA ASP A 235 5.26 -21.67 28.51
C ASP A 235 6.79 -21.67 28.51
N SER A 236 7.34 -20.59 29.02
CA SER A 236 8.78 -20.45 29.21
C SER A 236 9.32 -21.23 30.41
N CYS A 237 8.46 -21.74 31.29
CA CYS A 237 8.85 -22.43 32.51
C CYS A 237 7.75 -23.44 32.94
N GLY A 238 7.93 -24.72 32.70
CA GLY A 238 6.95 -25.80 32.80
C GLY A 238 6.24 -26.00 34.14
N ASP A 239 6.13 -25.00 35.01
CA ASP A 239 5.55 -25.18 36.37
C ASP A 239 4.63 -24.06 36.88
N ARG A 240 4.39 -22.95 36.13
CA ARG A 240 3.67 -21.81 36.71
C ARG A 240 2.51 -21.21 35.95
N SER A 241 2.34 -21.46 34.66
CA SER A 241 1.39 -20.71 33.84
C SER A 241 -0.08 -21.10 34.02
N VAL A 242 -0.38 -22.31 34.42
CA VAL A 242 -1.76 -22.79 34.61
C VAL A 242 -2.34 -22.34 35.93
N GLU A 243 -1.51 -22.16 36.98
CA GLU A 243 -2.00 -21.74 38.31
C GLU A 243 -2.37 -20.26 38.40
N HIS A 244 -1.83 -19.40 37.55
CA HIS A 244 -2.13 -17.96 37.58
C HIS A 244 -3.47 -17.60 36.94
N ILE A 245 -3.90 -18.35 35.92
CA ILE A 245 -5.15 -18.09 35.21
C ILE A 245 -6.38 -18.55 35.98
N HIS A 246 -6.23 -19.47 36.96
CA HIS A 246 -7.32 -19.94 37.82
C HIS A 246 -7.60 -19.04 39.03
N LYS A 247 -6.87 -17.92 39.21
CA LYS A 247 -7.00 -17.06 40.41
C LYS A 247 -7.56 -15.67 40.17
N GLU A 248 -7.81 -15.28 38.91
CA GLU A 248 -8.51 -14.05 38.53
C GLU A 248 -9.87 -14.36 37.90
#